data_9e908770869b0dba32fc7798717d5e8c
#
_entry.id   9e908770869b0dba32fc7798717d5e8c
#
_cell.length_a   1.000
_cell.length_b   1.000
_cell.length_c   1.000
_cell.angle_alpha   90.00
_cell.angle_beta   90.00
_cell.angle_gamma   90.00
#
_symmetry.space_group_name_H-M   'P 1'
#
loop_
_entity.id
_entity.type
_entity.pdbx_description
1 polymer ?
#
loop_
_entity_poly.entity_id
_entity_poly.type
_entity_poly.pdbx_seq_one_letter_code
_entity_poly.pdbx_strand_id
1 'polypeptide(L)'
;MKNVWLIMGSISVLTLGSCSWNEKKQMENADTAGTQIQDMPKEEISAHTSENSLDWNGTYKGVIPCADCPGIETTIVLNMDNTFSYTGIYLERDTKIEDTGKFMWHNNGSVIHLVGKDVNMKLKVGENQLIWLDIDGNPIEGELKDHYIFKKQQ
;
A
#
# COMPACT_ATOMS: atom_id res chain seq x y z
N MET A 1 -22.41 5.23 44.36
CA MET A 1 -21.83 6.31 45.15
C MET A 1 -21.33 7.38 44.20
N LYS A 2 -22.02 8.49 44.29
CA LYS A 2 -21.94 9.72 43.53
C LYS A 2 -20.60 10.43 43.73
N ASN A 3 -19.97 10.96 42.70
CA ASN A 3 -19.25 12.22 42.83
C ASN A 3 -19.33 12.98 41.50
N VAL A 4 -20.23 13.94 41.53
CA VAL A 4 -20.35 15.09 40.63
C VAL A 4 -19.30 16.11 41.03
N TRP A 5 -18.49 16.58 40.09
CA TRP A 5 -17.75 17.83 40.26
C TRP A 5 -18.01 18.74 39.05
N LEU A 6 -18.90 19.68 39.33
CA LEU A 6 -19.10 20.93 38.60
C LEU A 6 -18.01 21.91 39.02
N ILE A 7 -17.26 22.46 38.06
CA ILE A 7 -16.60 23.76 38.27
C ILE A 7 -16.92 24.64 37.06
N MET A 8 -17.67 25.68 37.36
CA MET A 8 -17.98 26.86 36.56
C MET A 8 -16.80 27.83 36.48
N GLY A 9 -16.78 28.62 35.42
CA GLY A 9 -16.17 29.95 35.34
C GLY A 9 -14.93 29.97 34.45
N SER A 10 -14.79 30.78 33.44
CA SER A 10 -14.99 32.21 33.34
C SER A 10 -14.92 32.66 31.90
N ILE A 11 -15.81 33.55 31.55
CA ILE A 11 -15.88 34.30 30.29
C ILE A 11 -14.72 35.33 30.28
N SER A 12 -13.97 35.41 29.20
CA SER A 12 -13.17 36.60 28.89
C SER A 12 -13.30 36.94 27.40
N VAL A 13 -14.06 37.97 27.15
CA VAL A 13 -14.21 38.71 25.87
C VAL A 13 -13.14 39.82 25.86
N LEU A 14 -12.50 40.04 24.73
CA LEU A 14 -11.84 41.28 24.28
C LEU A 14 -11.03 40.95 23.00
N THR A 15 -11.11 41.57 21.91
CA THR A 15 -11.46 42.79 21.23
C THR A 15 -10.79 42.80 19.87
N LEU A 16 -11.52 43.19 18.90
CA LEU A 16 -11.27 43.75 17.59
C LEU A 16 -9.83 44.24 17.24
N GLY A 17 -9.31 43.81 16.12
CA GLY A 17 -8.19 44.41 15.44
C GLY A 17 -8.37 44.31 13.94
N SER A 18 -9.15 45.24 13.38
CA SER A 18 -9.28 45.53 11.94
C SER A 18 -8.00 46.20 11.47
N CYS A 19 -7.36 45.73 10.41
CA CYS A 19 -6.46 46.51 9.55
C CYS A 19 -6.73 46.20 8.11
N SER A 20 -7.56 47.03 7.53
CA SER A 20 -7.70 47.30 6.10
C SER A 20 -6.48 48.11 5.66
N TRP A 21 -5.75 47.63 4.68
CA TRP A 21 -4.87 48.51 3.87
C TRP A 21 -5.16 48.24 2.41
N ASN A 22 -5.91 49.21 1.88
CA ASN A 22 -6.15 49.41 0.48
C ASN A 22 -5.14 50.49 0.04
N GLU A 23 -4.27 50.21 -0.87
CA GLU A 23 -3.58 51.26 -1.60
C GLU A 23 -3.46 50.89 -3.08
N LYS A 24 -4.31 51.58 -3.87
CA LYS A 24 -4.21 51.71 -5.30
C LYS A 24 -3.01 52.57 -5.64
N LYS A 25 -2.14 52.12 -6.54
CA LYS A 25 -1.36 53.01 -7.38
C LYS A 25 -1.36 52.50 -8.80
N GLN A 26 -2.08 53.25 -9.66
CA GLN A 26 -1.98 53.22 -11.11
C GLN A 26 -0.69 53.94 -11.55
N MET A 27 -0.05 53.39 -12.56
CA MET A 27 0.65 54.07 -13.68
C MET A 27 1.11 52.96 -14.62
N GLU A 28 0.54 52.79 -15.74
CA GLU A 28 0.59 53.40 -17.09
C GLU A 28 1.83 52.98 -17.90
N ASN A 29 1.50 52.18 -18.94
CA ASN A 29 2.12 52.02 -20.25
C ASN A 29 3.61 51.72 -20.43
N ALA A 30 3.86 50.52 -21.01
CA ALA A 30 4.54 50.44 -22.33
C ALA A 30 4.49 49.01 -22.87
N ASP A 31 4.09 48.90 -24.13
CA ASP A 31 4.11 47.75 -25.00
C ASP A 31 5.40 46.94 -24.95
N THR A 32 5.25 45.62 -25.01
CA THR A 32 5.92 44.76 -26.02
C THR A 32 5.64 43.27 -25.79
N ALA A 33 5.12 42.68 -26.86
CA ALA A 33 5.25 41.28 -27.27
C ALA A 33 4.78 40.17 -26.30
N GLY A 34 3.67 39.58 -26.70
CA GLY A 34 3.14 38.35 -26.16
C GLY A 34 4.13 37.21 -26.16
N THR A 35 4.30 36.65 -25.00
CA THR A 35 4.68 35.27 -24.88
C THR A 35 3.49 34.61 -24.19
N GLN A 36 2.66 33.92 -24.97
CA GLN A 36 1.69 32.99 -24.50
C GLN A 36 2.46 31.91 -23.77
N ILE A 37 2.45 31.96 -22.44
CA ILE A 37 2.77 30.81 -21.63
C ILE A 37 1.61 29.86 -21.87
N GLN A 38 1.80 28.97 -22.84
CA GLN A 38 0.95 27.81 -22.98
C GLN A 38 1.03 27.08 -21.63
N ASP A 39 -0.12 26.97 -20.96
CA ASP A 39 -0.36 25.97 -19.93
C ASP A 39 0.03 24.63 -20.53
N MET A 40 1.26 24.21 -20.26
CA MET A 40 1.66 22.82 -20.47
C MET A 40 0.80 22.01 -19.51
N PRO A 41 0.05 21.03 -19.99
CA PRO A 41 -0.61 20.09 -19.10
C PRO A 41 0.46 19.58 -18.14
N LYS A 42 0.25 19.75 -16.85
CA LYS A 42 1.03 19.07 -15.81
C LYS A 42 0.87 17.59 -16.08
N GLU A 43 1.81 17.03 -16.83
CA GLU A 43 1.93 15.59 -16.98
C GLU A 43 2.06 15.07 -15.55
N GLU A 44 0.98 14.49 -15.05
CA GLU A 44 1.05 13.68 -13.85
C GLU A 44 2.01 12.55 -14.20
N ILE A 45 3.25 12.67 -13.74
CA ILE A 45 4.23 11.61 -13.78
C ILE A 45 3.60 10.52 -12.91
N SER A 46 2.87 9.60 -13.54
CA SER A 46 2.38 8.42 -12.86
C SER A 46 3.63 7.68 -12.39
N ALA A 47 3.87 7.72 -11.08
CA ALA A 47 5.01 7.02 -10.51
C ALA A 47 4.95 5.56 -10.98
N HIS A 48 6.05 5.08 -11.56
CA HIS A 48 6.16 3.66 -11.94
C HIS A 48 6.07 2.81 -10.67
N THR A 49 4.96 2.10 -10.55
CA THR A 49 4.67 1.22 -9.41
C THR A 49 4.64 -0.22 -9.89
N SER A 50 4.76 -1.17 -8.98
CA SER A 50 4.63 -2.59 -9.36
C SER A 50 3.25 -2.89 -9.97
N GLU A 51 2.21 -2.21 -9.49
CA GLU A 51 0.83 -2.36 -9.97
C GLU A 51 0.66 -1.99 -11.45
N ASN A 52 1.30 -0.91 -11.91
CA ASN A 52 1.11 -0.39 -13.27
C ASN A 52 2.24 -0.72 -14.24
N SER A 53 3.38 -1.21 -13.75
CA SER A 53 4.59 -1.42 -14.56
C SER A 53 5.01 -2.88 -14.67
N LEU A 54 4.55 -3.76 -13.78
CA LEU A 54 4.91 -5.17 -13.77
C LEU A 54 3.75 -6.06 -14.25
N ASP A 55 4.10 -7.17 -14.88
CA ASP A 55 3.18 -8.28 -15.14
C ASP A 55 3.03 -9.11 -13.87
N TRP A 56 2.21 -8.62 -12.94
CA TRP A 56 2.06 -9.18 -11.60
C TRP A 56 0.98 -10.27 -11.50
N ASN A 57 0.02 -10.33 -12.40
CA ASN A 57 -1.00 -11.39 -12.37
C ASN A 57 -0.39 -12.74 -12.77
N GLY A 58 -0.90 -13.81 -12.20
CA GLY A 58 -0.44 -15.17 -12.53
C GLY A 58 -0.23 -16.04 -11.29
N THR A 59 0.45 -17.16 -11.49
CA THR A 59 0.70 -18.18 -10.47
C THR A 59 2.12 -18.04 -9.90
N TYR A 60 2.22 -18.06 -8.59
CA TYR A 60 3.48 -18.00 -7.85
C TYR A 60 3.62 -19.21 -6.94
N LYS A 61 4.84 -19.76 -6.86
CA LYS A 61 5.13 -20.91 -6.01
C LYS A 61 6.37 -20.70 -5.17
N GLY A 62 6.36 -21.30 -3.98
CA GLY A 62 7.49 -21.36 -3.07
C GLY A 62 7.26 -22.44 -2.01
N VAL A 63 8.31 -22.73 -1.24
CA VAL A 63 8.23 -23.62 -0.09
C VAL A 63 8.60 -22.81 1.15
N ILE A 64 7.60 -22.55 1.99
CA ILE A 64 7.82 -21.79 3.23
C ILE A 64 8.22 -22.72 4.37
N PRO A 65 8.97 -22.22 5.38
CA PRO A 65 9.36 -23.01 6.54
C PRO A 65 8.16 -23.53 7.32
N CYS A 66 8.30 -24.72 7.86
CA CYS A 66 7.35 -25.37 8.74
C CYS A 66 8.06 -25.75 10.05
N ALA A 67 7.37 -25.60 11.18
CA ALA A 67 7.96 -25.86 12.49
C ALA A 67 8.21 -27.37 12.73
N ASP A 68 7.38 -28.22 12.15
CA ASP A 68 7.32 -29.65 12.44
C ASP A 68 7.11 -30.50 11.18
N CYS A 69 7.45 -29.95 10.00
CA CYS A 69 7.45 -30.65 8.71
C CYS A 69 8.56 -30.09 7.80
N PRO A 70 8.92 -30.77 6.70
CA PRO A 70 9.98 -30.28 5.80
C PRO A 70 9.71 -28.92 5.16
N GLY A 71 8.46 -28.52 5.08
CA GLY A 71 8.03 -27.25 4.52
C GLY A 71 6.57 -27.27 4.10
N ILE A 72 6.06 -26.12 3.67
CA ILE A 72 4.73 -25.96 3.12
C ILE A 72 4.87 -25.51 1.67
N GLU A 73 4.56 -26.40 0.73
CA GLU A 73 4.49 -26.02 -0.68
C GLU A 73 3.31 -25.06 -0.87
N THR A 74 3.64 -23.83 -1.20
CA THR A 74 2.67 -22.74 -1.28
C THR A 74 2.50 -22.33 -2.73
N THR A 75 1.25 -22.26 -3.16
CA THR A 75 0.84 -21.71 -4.46
C THR A 75 -0.10 -20.54 -4.23
N ILE A 76 0.21 -19.40 -4.84
CA ILE A 76 -0.60 -18.18 -4.83
C ILE A 76 -0.94 -17.83 -6.27
N VAL A 77 -2.22 -17.66 -6.58
CA VAL A 77 -2.68 -17.16 -7.88
C VAL A 77 -3.25 -15.76 -7.66
N LEU A 78 -2.76 -14.78 -8.43
CA LEU A 78 -3.27 -13.42 -8.44
C LEU A 78 -4.03 -13.17 -9.74
N ASN A 79 -5.25 -12.68 -9.65
CA ASN A 79 -6.10 -12.38 -10.78
C ASN A 79 -6.19 -10.86 -11.03
N MET A 80 -6.46 -10.46 -12.27
CA MET A 80 -6.58 -9.05 -12.68
C MET A 80 -7.74 -8.30 -12.00
N ASP A 81 -8.72 -9.02 -11.46
CA ASP A 81 -9.86 -8.46 -10.72
C ASP A 81 -9.59 -8.25 -9.22
N ASN A 82 -8.31 -8.31 -8.82
CA ASN A 82 -7.86 -8.22 -7.43
C ASN A 82 -8.37 -9.36 -6.52
N THR A 83 -8.71 -10.49 -7.10
CA THR A 83 -8.96 -11.72 -6.34
C THR A 83 -7.72 -12.60 -6.30
N PHE A 84 -7.62 -13.45 -5.28
CA PHE A 84 -6.56 -14.44 -5.19
C PHE A 84 -7.08 -15.81 -4.80
N SER A 85 -6.31 -16.85 -5.12
CA SER A 85 -6.41 -18.16 -4.49
C SER A 85 -5.06 -18.53 -3.86
N TYR A 86 -5.15 -19.20 -2.75
CA TYR A 86 -4.01 -19.70 -1.98
C TYR A 86 -4.17 -21.19 -1.78
N THR A 87 -3.09 -21.95 -1.95
CA THR A 87 -3.01 -23.37 -1.60
C THR A 87 -1.70 -23.61 -0.85
N GLY A 88 -1.78 -24.17 0.35
CA GLY A 88 -0.63 -24.62 1.14
C GLY A 88 -0.72 -26.12 1.37
N ILE A 89 0.28 -26.88 0.92
CA ILE A 89 0.39 -28.32 1.10
C ILE A 89 1.55 -28.59 2.07
N TYR A 90 1.24 -29.15 3.22
CA TYR A 90 2.23 -29.54 4.21
C TYR A 90 2.95 -30.79 3.73
N LEU A 91 4.24 -30.68 3.49
CA LEU A 91 5.06 -31.79 3.00
C LEU A 91 5.12 -32.91 4.03
N GLU A 92 5.02 -34.16 3.54
CA GLU A 92 4.98 -35.37 4.37
C GLU A 92 3.80 -35.42 5.36
N ARG A 93 2.72 -34.67 5.08
CA ARG A 93 1.48 -34.67 5.87
C ARG A 93 0.26 -34.61 4.95
N ASP A 94 -0.81 -35.26 5.33
CA ASP A 94 -2.11 -35.18 4.64
C ASP A 94 -2.87 -33.89 5.03
N THR A 95 -2.16 -32.76 5.03
CA THR A 95 -2.73 -31.47 5.39
C THR A 95 -2.60 -30.49 4.22
N LYS A 96 -3.75 -29.97 3.81
CA LYS A 96 -3.87 -28.94 2.76
C LYS A 96 -4.73 -27.80 3.29
N ILE A 97 -4.28 -26.59 3.05
CA ILE A 97 -5.05 -25.36 3.29
C ILE A 97 -5.37 -24.75 1.93
N GLU A 98 -6.62 -24.41 1.71
CA GLU A 98 -7.09 -23.68 0.54
C GLU A 98 -7.87 -22.46 1.01
N ASP A 99 -7.58 -21.32 0.42
CA ASP A 99 -8.28 -20.08 0.71
C ASP A 99 -8.42 -19.23 -0.54
N THR A 100 -9.42 -18.37 -0.54
CA THR A 100 -9.68 -17.42 -1.60
C THR A 100 -10.13 -16.09 -1.00
N GLY A 101 -9.87 -15.00 -1.69
CA GLY A 101 -10.26 -13.70 -1.20
C GLY A 101 -9.94 -12.59 -2.18
N LYS A 102 -9.85 -11.40 -1.63
CA LYS A 102 -9.43 -10.22 -2.36
C LYS A 102 -8.12 -9.69 -1.81
N PHE A 103 -7.36 -9.02 -2.66
CA PHE A 103 -6.21 -8.26 -2.20
C PHE A 103 -6.35 -6.77 -2.51
N MET A 104 -5.63 -5.98 -1.75
CA MET A 104 -5.56 -4.53 -1.88
C MET A 104 -4.11 -4.10 -2.06
N TRP A 105 -3.91 -3.08 -2.88
CA TRP A 105 -2.62 -2.45 -3.07
C TRP A 105 -2.30 -1.45 -1.96
N HIS A 106 -1.06 -1.46 -1.51
CA HIS A 106 -0.50 -0.56 -0.51
C HIS A 106 0.86 -0.01 -0.97
N ASN A 107 1.42 0.93 -0.20
CA ASN A 107 2.75 1.51 -0.44
C ASN A 107 2.91 1.97 -1.89
N ASN A 108 1.97 2.78 -2.36
CA ASN A 108 1.95 3.32 -3.72
C ASN A 108 2.05 2.22 -4.80
N GLY A 109 1.29 1.13 -4.64
CA GLY A 109 1.22 0.05 -5.63
C GLY A 109 2.46 -0.86 -5.68
N SER A 110 3.17 -1.01 -4.58
CA SER A 110 4.33 -1.93 -4.49
C SER A 110 4.10 -3.14 -3.58
N VAL A 111 3.08 -3.11 -2.75
CA VAL A 111 2.73 -4.18 -1.81
C VAL A 111 1.27 -4.55 -2.00
N ILE A 112 0.95 -5.83 -2.01
CA ILE A 112 -0.40 -6.35 -1.94
C ILE A 112 -0.66 -6.95 -0.56
N HIS A 113 -1.88 -6.78 -0.07
CA HIS A 113 -2.36 -7.40 1.16
C HIS A 113 -3.50 -8.36 0.82
N LEU A 114 -3.22 -9.64 0.92
CA LEU A 114 -4.19 -10.72 0.71
C LEU A 114 -5.03 -10.88 1.96
N VAL A 115 -6.35 -10.83 1.80
CA VAL A 115 -7.31 -11.01 2.89
C VAL A 115 -8.33 -12.07 2.48
N GLY A 116 -8.18 -13.26 3.05
CA GLY A 116 -9.10 -14.39 2.93
C GLY A 116 -9.72 -14.74 4.28
N LYS A 117 -10.22 -15.94 4.40
CA LYS A 117 -10.77 -16.47 5.67
C LYS A 117 -9.65 -16.85 6.64
N ASP A 118 -8.65 -17.56 6.15
CA ASP A 118 -7.54 -18.11 6.92
C ASP A 118 -6.19 -17.47 6.51
N VAL A 119 -6.13 -16.83 5.34
CA VAL A 119 -4.95 -16.16 4.81
C VAL A 119 -5.03 -14.65 5.05
N ASN A 120 -3.99 -14.13 5.69
CA ASN A 120 -3.78 -12.70 5.90
C ASN A 120 -2.27 -12.42 5.70
N MET A 121 -1.88 -12.00 4.50
CA MET A 121 -0.48 -11.89 4.09
C MET A 121 -0.20 -10.56 3.39
N LYS A 122 0.91 -9.92 3.74
CA LYS A 122 1.44 -8.79 2.97
C LYS A 122 2.58 -9.30 2.09
N LEU A 123 2.54 -8.99 0.81
CA LEU A 123 3.52 -9.43 -0.18
C LEU A 123 4.02 -8.23 -0.97
N LYS A 124 5.33 -8.02 -0.99
CA LYS A 124 5.95 -7.05 -1.91
C LYS A 124 6.01 -7.67 -3.30
N VAL A 125 5.50 -6.93 -4.28
CA VAL A 125 5.46 -7.36 -5.68
C VAL A 125 6.74 -6.91 -6.38
N GLY A 126 7.52 -7.88 -6.82
CA GLY A 126 8.73 -7.67 -7.61
C GLY A 126 8.58 -8.30 -9.00
N GLU A 127 9.60 -8.11 -9.84
CA GLU A 127 9.64 -8.72 -11.16
C GLU A 127 9.72 -10.26 -11.02
N ASN A 128 8.69 -10.94 -11.52
CA ASN A 128 8.55 -12.41 -11.49
C ASN A 128 8.60 -13.04 -10.08
N GLN A 129 8.29 -12.28 -9.04
CA GLN A 129 8.30 -12.79 -7.67
C GLN A 129 7.41 -12.01 -6.72
N LEU A 130 6.98 -12.70 -5.66
CA LEU A 130 6.36 -12.08 -4.48
C LEU A 130 7.27 -12.35 -3.29
N ILE A 131 7.49 -11.34 -2.45
CA ILE A 131 8.29 -11.43 -1.23
C ILE A 131 7.35 -11.28 -0.03
N TRP A 132 7.25 -12.28 0.81
CA TRP A 132 6.46 -12.21 2.02
C TRP A 132 7.08 -11.22 3.01
N LEU A 133 6.24 -10.36 3.56
CA LEU A 133 6.62 -9.36 4.54
C LEU A 133 6.13 -9.77 5.93
N ASP A 134 6.81 -9.30 6.93
CA ASP A 134 6.38 -9.44 8.32
C ASP A 134 5.12 -8.60 8.62
N ILE A 135 4.66 -8.65 9.87
CA ILE A 135 3.46 -7.92 10.29
C ILE A 135 3.63 -6.40 10.15
N ASP A 136 4.86 -5.90 10.29
CA ASP A 136 5.19 -4.48 10.19
C ASP A 136 5.38 -4.02 8.74
N GLY A 137 5.42 -4.98 7.80
CA GLY A 137 5.57 -4.72 6.37
C GLY A 137 7.01 -4.67 5.89
N ASN A 138 7.95 -5.24 6.66
CA ASN A 138 9.35 -5.37 6.29
C ASN A 138 9.64 -6.76 5.71
N PRO A 139 10.64 -6.89 4.81
CA PRO A 139 11.12 -8.20 4.39
C PRO A 139 11.59 -9.04 5.58
N ILE A 140 11.24 -10.32 5.59
CA ILE A 140 11.69 -11.26 6.60
C ILE A 140 13.21 -11.47 6.43
N GLU A 141 13.96 -11.25 7.49
CA GLU A 141 15.41 -11.38 7.51
C GLU A 141 15.88 -12.69 8.16
N GLY A 142 17.15 -13.00 8.06
CA GLY A 142 17.79 -14.18 8.65
C GLY A 142 18.11 -15.28 7.63
N GLU A 143 18.51 -16.45 8.13
CA GLU A 143 18.99 -17.58 7.32
C GLU A 143 17.89 -18.14 6.39
N LEU A 144 16.62 -18.03 6.78
CA LEU A 144 15.49 -18.56 6.03
C LEU A 144 14.83 -17.55 5.08
N LYS A 145 15.38 -16.34 4.93
CA LYS A 145 14.78 -15.25 4.13
C LYS A 145 14.40 -15.66 2.72
N ASP A 146 15.19 -16.50 2.07
CA ASP A 146 14.96 -16.90 0.68
C ASP A 146 13.75 -17.85 0.54
N HIS A 147 13.32 -18.50 1.62
CA HIS A 147 12.12 -19.33 1.64
C HIS A 147 10.82 -18.52 1.66
N TYR A 148 10.89 -17.21 1.91
CA TYR A 148 9.74 -16.32 1.88
C TYR A 148 9.59 -15.59 0.53
N ILE A 149 10.21 -16.14 -0.53
CA ILE A 149 10.12 -15.64 -1.90
C ILE A 149 9.38 -16.66 -2.77
N PHE A 150 8.25 -16.22 -3.33
CA PHE A 150 7.48 -17.02 -4.28
C PHE A 150 7.85 -16.61 -5.70
N LYS A 151 8.17 -17.55 -6.55
CA LYS A 151 8.56 -17.32 -7.96
C LYS A 151 7.37 -17.50 -8.87
N LYS A 152 7.22 -16.58 -9.85
CA LYS A 152 6.19 -16.67 -10.88
C LYS A 152 6.45 -17.90 -11.76
N GLN A 153 5.37 -18.63 -12.03
CA GLN A 153 5.39 -19.77 -12.94
C GLN A 153 5.12 -19.26 -14.36
N GLN A 154 5.89 -19.76 -15.30
CA GLN A 154 5.72 -19.48 -16.74
C GLN A 154 4.63 -20.37 -17.36
#